data_24070ff417ad0abefe18d865228b43ca
#
_entry.id   24070ff417ad0abefe18d865228b43ca
#
_cell.length_a   1.000
_cell.length_b   1.000
_cell.length_c   1.000
_cell.angle_alpha   90.00
_cell.angle_beta   90.00
_cell.angle_gamma   90.00
#
_symmetry.space_group_name_H-M   'P 1'
#
loop_
_entity.id
_entity.type
_entity.pdbx_description
1 polymer ?
#
loop_
_entity_poly.entity_id
_entity_poly.type
_entity_poly.pdbx_seq_one_letter_code
_entity_poly.pdbx_strand_id
1 'polypeptide(L)'
;MAMRALFRLRNLINTLLREGRIDRDTKIRIEFARGLNDANRRKAIEQYQREREVENRKYAEEIHSQYAAETGREIKPSDDEVLKYRLWEEQQHVCPYTGRQIRISDFVGSAPDFDIEHTLPQARGGDDSQMNKTLCENRFNRETKRAKLPAELSNHVEIMERIESFGWREKMESLQKQIEAQVRRSKSAAIKSEKDDAIQRRHYLQMQLDYWRGKYERFTMAEIPEGFSNRQGVDIGIIGKYARLYLKTVFDRIYTVKGSTTAAFRKMWGLQEEYARKERTNHVHHCIDAITIACIGRREYDRWAQYVADEERYGESGKPGIEKP
;
A
#
# COMPACT_ATOMS: atom_id res chain seq x y z
N MET A 1 -12.75 10.35 -6.10
CA MET A 1 -12.30 10.16 -7.51
C MET A 1 -12.86 8.85 -8.10
N ALA A 2 -12.77 7.72 -7.42
CA ALA A 2 -13.25 6.41 -7.89
C ALA A 2 -14.73 6.40 -8.35
N MET A 3 -15.66 6.96 -7.59
CA MET A 3 -17.09 7.02 -7.95
C MET A 3 -17.34 7.74 -9.29
N ARG A 4 -16.65 8.87 -9.55
CA ARG A 4 -16.79 9.58 -10.83
C ARG A 4 -16.33 8.74 -12.02
N ALA A 5 -15.25 7.96 -11.85
CA ALA A 5 -14.77 7.05 -12.90
C ALA A 5 -15.78 5.93 -13.18
N LEU A 6 -16.38 5.33 -12.14
CA LEU A 6 -17.41 4.30 -12.28
C LEU A 6 -18.69 4.83 -12.93
N PHE A 7 -19.12 6.04 -12.61
CA PHE A 7 -20.25 6.68 -13.30
C PHE A 7 -19.97 6.95 -14.80
N ARG A 8 -18.75 7.39 -15.12
CA ARG A 8 -18.34 7.57 -16.53
C ARG A 8 -18.32 6.25 -17.28
N LEU A 9 -17.78 5.19 -16.67
CA LEU A 9 -17.81 3.84 -17.25
C LEU A 9 -19.23 3.38 -17.51
N ARG A 10 -20.14 3.52 -16.52
CA ARG A 10 -21.55 3.17 -16.70
C ARG A 10 -22.21 3.90 -17.85
N ASN A 11 -22.00 5.23 -17.94
CA ASN A 11 -22.57 6.02 -19.01
C ASN A 11 -22.03 5.59 -20.37
N LEU A 12 -20.72 5.34 -20.49
CA LEU A 12 -20.10 4.84 -21.72
C LEU A 12 -20.70 3.50 -22.15
N ILE A 13 -20.78 2.52 -21.25
CA ILE A 13 -21.34 1.19 -21.53
C ILE A 13 -22.80 1.30 -21.96
N ASN A 14 -23.60 2.07 -21.24
CA ASN A 14 -25.01 2.27 -21.58
C ASN A 14 -25.20 2.95 -22.96
N THR A 15 -24.32 3.87 -23.33
CA THR A 15 -24.34 4.50 -24.65
C THR A 15 -24.03 3.49 -25.74
N LEU A 16 -22.93 2.73 -25.59
CA LEU A 16 -22.51 1.73 -26.56
C LEU A 16 -23.56 0.61 -26.77
N LEU A 17 -24.23 0.19 -25.68
CA LEU A 17 -25.33 -0.78 -25.75
C LEU A 17 -26.52 -0.21 -26.51
N ARG A 18 -26.92 1.06 -26.27
CA ARG A 18 -28.02 1.72 -26.97
C ARG A 18 -27.73 1.92 -28.46
N GLU A 19 -26.48 2.18 -28.80
CA GLU A 19 -26.02 2.32 -30.20
C GLU A 19 -25.83 0.98 -30.91
N GLY A 20 -26.04 -0.16 -30.21
CA GLY A 20 -25.82 -1.49 -30.78
C GLY A 20 -24.35 -1.81 -31.11
N ARG A 21 -23.39 -1.04 -30.59
CA ARG A 21 -21.95 -1.24 -30.84
C ARG A 21 -21.36 -2.36 -30.00
N ILE A 22 -21.99 -2.68 -28.89
CA ILE A 22 -21.66 -3.80 -28.01
C ILE A 22 -22.98 -4.48 -27.58
N ASP A 23 -22.86 -5.75 -27.26
CA ASP A 23 -23.96 -6.59 -26.80
C ASP A 23 -23.52 -7.42 -25.58
N ARG A 24 -24.40 -8.28 -25.08
CA ARG A 24 -24.17 -9.15 -23.93
C ARG A 24 -23.04 -10.16 -24.16
N ASP A 25 -22.84 -10.58 -25.42
CA ASP A 25 -21.82 -11.55 -25.83
C ASP A 25 -20.45 -10.91 -26.05
N THR A 26 -20.38 -9.58 -26.02
CA THR A 26 -19.14 -8.83 -26.20
C THR A 26 -18.11 -9.20 -25.12
N LYS A 27 -16.92 -9.57 -25.56
CA LYS A 27 -15.81 -9.92 -24.64
C LYS A 27 -15.20 -8.65 -24.07
N ILE A 28 -15.25 -8.52 -22.75
CA ILE A 28 -14.63 -7.41 -22.04
C ILE A 28 -13.32 -7.86 -21.41
N ARG A 29 -12.26 -7.08 -21.59
CA ARG A 29 -10.97 -7.29 -20.92
C ARG A 29 -10.62 -6.09 -20.09
N ILE A 30 -10.24 -6.34 -18.83
CA ILE A 30 -9.90 -5.29 -17.85
C ILE A 30 -8.46 -5.52 -17.41
N GLU A 31 -7.63 -4.48 -17.55
CA GLU A 31 -6.31 -4.47 -16.97
C GLU A 31 -6.37 -4.11 -15.48
N PHE A 32 -5.65 -4.87 -14.67
CA PHE A 32 -5.39 -4.53 -13.28
C PHE A 32 -3.93 -4.09 -13.13
N ALA A 33 -3.73 -2.87 -12.66
CA ALA A 33 -2.41 -2.28 -12.45
C ALA A 33 -1.53 -3.09 -11.48
N ARG A 34 -2.17 -3.82 -10.55
CA ARG A 34 -1.51 -4.77 -9.64
C ARG A 34 -2.14 -6.13 -9.80
N GLY A 35 -1.33 -7.18 -9.78
CA GLY A 35 -1.84 -8.55 -9.71
C GLY A 35 -2.79 -8.70 -8.52
N LEU A 36 -3.84 -9.49 -8.68
CA LEU A 36 -4.66 -9.91 -7.55
C LEU A 36 -3.71 -10.53 -6.52
N ASN A 37 -3.85 -10.14 -5.25
CA ASN A 37 -3.07 -10.77 -4.18
C ASN A 37 -3.30 -12.28 -4.25
N ASP A 38 -2.22 -13.05 -4.24
CA ASP A 38 -2.31 -14.50 -4.10
C ASP A 38 -2.95 -14.89 -2.76
N ALA A 39 -3.27 -16.17 -2.59
CA ALA A 39 -3.96 -16.66 -1.40
C ALA A 39 -3.17 -16.39 -0.12
N ASN A 40 -1.85 -16.56 -0.16
CA ASN A 40 -0.98 -16.38 1.01
C ASN A 40 -0.89 -14.90 1.39
N ARG A 41 -0.82 -13.99 0.42
CA ARG A 41 -0.83 -12.56 0.67
C ARG A 41 -2.18 -12.08 1.21
N ARG A 42 -3.31 -12.62 0.72
CA ARG A 42 -4.63 -12.29 1.28
C ARG A 42 -4.75 -12.70 2.74
N LYS A 43 -4.35 -13.94 3.08
CA LYS A 43 -4.35 -14.42 4.46
C LYS A 43 -3.45 -13.57 5.37
N ALA A 44 -2.27 -13.17 4.88
CA ALA A 44 -1.37 -12.29 5.62
C ALA A 44 -2.00 -10.91 5.89
N ILE A 45 -2.72 -10.33 4.92
CA ILE A 45 -3.45 -9.06 5.08
C ILE A 45 -4.58 -9.23 6.11
N GLU A 46 -5.38 -10.29 6.02
CA GLU A 46 -6.46 -10.59 6.96
C GLU A 46 -5.92 -10.78 8.39
N GLN A 47 -4.81 -11.49 8.53
CA GLN A 47 -4.13 -11.66 9.82
C GLN A 47 -3.67 -10.31 10.37
N TYR A 48 -2.99 -9.49 9.56
CA TYR A 48 -2.53 -8.17 9.96
C TYR A 48 -3.68 -7.26 10.43
N GLN A 49 -4.80 -7.25 9.69
CA GLN A 49 -5.98 -6.46 10.06
C GLN A 49 -6.60 -6.95 11.38
N ARG A 50 -6.73 -8.27 11.56
CA ARG A 50 -7.27 -8.85 12.80
C ARG A 50 -6.40 -8.52 14.02
N GLU A 51 -5.09 -8.61 13.88
CA GLU A 51 -4.17 -8.26 14.97
C GLU A 51 -4.26 -6.78 15.31
N ARG A 52 -4.40 -5.90 14.31
CA ARG A 52 -4.62 -4.46 14.52
C ARG A 52 -5.93 -4.16 15.24
N GLU A 53 -6.99 -4.90 14.95
CA GLU A 53 -8.28 -4.77 15.67
C GLU A 53 -8.17 -5.22 17.14
N VAL A 54 -7.41 -6.29 17.40
CA VAL A 54 -7.13 -6.75 18.77
C VAL A 54 -6.32 -5.71 19.54
N GLU A 55 -5.25 -5.18 18.94
CA GLU A 55 -4.45 -4.11 19.52
C GLU A 55 -5.29 -2.85 19.79
N ASN A 56 -6.16 -2.44 18.86
CA ASN A 56 -7.02 -1.27 19.05
C ASN A 56 -7.95 -1.44 20.27
N ARG A 57 -8.49 -2.64 20.48
CA ARG A 57 -9.33 -2.90 21.68
C ARG A 57 -8.50 -2.82 22.95
N LYS A 58 -7.31 -3.43 22.95
CA LYS A 58 -6.38 -3.35 24.08
C LYS A 58 -6.02 -1.89 24.39
N TYR A 59 -5.67 -1.10 23.39
CA TYR A 59 -5.38 0.33 23.56
C TYR A 59 -6.56 1.13 24.10
N ALA A 60 -7.79 0.82 23.67
CA ALA A 60 -8.98 1.48 24.22
C ALA A 60 -9.14 1.18 25.72
N GLU A 61 -8.88 -0.05 26.16
CA GLU A 61 -8.90 -0.44 27.59
C GLU A 61 -7.78 0.25 28.38
N GLU A 62 -6.57 0.31 27.81
CA GLU A 62 -5.42 0.99 28.41
C GLU A 62 -5.64 2.50 28.53
N ILE A 63 -6.18 3.16 27.50
CA ILE A 63 -6.55 4.58 27.56
C ILE A 63 -7.56 4.82 28.69
N HIS A 64 -8.62 4.03 28.74
CA HIS A 64 -9.64 4.16 29.78
C HIS A 64 -9.02 4.06 31.18
N SER A 65 -8.21 3.04 31.43
CA SER A 65 -7.56 2.80 32.72
C SER A 65 -6.55 3.88 33.10
N GLN A 66 -5.64 4.24 32.18
CA GLN A 66 -4.58 5.20 32.45
C GLN A 66 -5.10 6.63 32.58
N TYR A 67 -6.07 7.01 31.74
CA TYR A 67 -6.69 8.33 31.82
C TYR A 67 -7.46 8.52 33.12
N ALA A 68 -8.20 7.48 33.57
CA ALA A 68 -8.89 7.50 34.84
C ALA A 68 -7.91 7.61 36.01
N ALA A 69 -6.80 6.88 35.96
CA ALA A 69 -5.75 6.94 37.00
C ALA A 69 -5.07 8.32 37.06
N GLU A 70 -4.84 8.96 35.92
CA GLU A 70 -4.16 10.25 35.85
C GLU A 70 -5.07 11.43 36.18
N THR A 71 -6.33 11.38 35.71
CA THR A 71 -7.24 12.55 35.80
C THR A 71 -8.41 12.40 36.82
N GLY A 72 -8.63 11.18 37.30
CA GLY A 72 -9.81 10.85 38.11
C GLY A 72 -11.12 10.81 37.29
N ARG A 73 -11.07 10.81 35.97
CA ARG A 73 -12.27 10.87 35.11
C ARG A 73 -12.31 9.64 34.19
N GLU A 74 -13.48 9.09 34.02
CA GLU A 74 -13.72 8.03 33.04
C GLU A 74 -13.91 8.62 31.65
N ILE A 75 -13.39 7.92 30.63
CA ILE A 75 -13.56 8.24 29.22
C ILE A 75 -13.85 6.97 28.41
N LYS A 76 -14.66 7.12 27.37
CA LYS A 76 -14.79 6.11 26.31
C LYS A 76 -13.98 6.60 25.11
N PRO A 77 -12.81 5.99 24.84
CA PRO A 77 -11.95 6.45 23.76
C PRO A 77 -12.62 6.37 22.40
N SER A 78 -12.40 7.39 21.59
CA SER A 78 -12.73 7.40 20.16
C SER A 78 -11.67 6.67 19.34
N ASP A 79 -11.99 6.32 18.09
CA ASP A 79 -11.02 5.72 17.17
C ASP A 79 -9.79 6.63 16.93
N ASP A 80 -9.98 7.95 16.99
CA ASP A 80 -8.89 8.93 16.87
C ASP A 80 -7.96 8.88 18.10
N GLU A 81 -8.52 8.80 19.30
CA GLU A 81 -7.71 8.66 20.53
C GLU A 81 -6.99 7.33 20.59
N VAL A 82 -7.57 6.24 20.10
CA VAL A 82 -6.90 4.94 19.96
C VAL A 82 -5.73 5.04 18.96
N LEU A 83 -5.90 5.78 17.85
CA LEU A 83 -4.81 6.05 16.91
C LEU A 83 -3.71 6.89 17.57
N LYS A 84 -4.06 7.95 18.30
CA LYS A 84 -3.12 8.79 19.05
C LYS A 84 -2.32 7.98 20.07
N TYR A 85 -2.98 7.08 20.79
CA TYR A 85 -2.31 6.19 21.75
C TYR A 85 -1.28 5.29 21.07
N ARG A 86 -1.61 4.70 19.92
CA ARG A 86 -0.66 3.93 19.12
C ARG A 86 0.56 4.75 18.72
N LEU A 87 0.36 5.98 18.23
CA LEU A 87 1.43 6.87 17.83
C LEU A 87 2.31 7.24 19.03
N TRP A 88 1.70 7.44 20.19
CA TRP A 88 2.36 7.72 21.46
C TRP A 88 3.27 6.58 21.91
N GLU A 89 2.79 5.33 21.84
CA GLU A 89 3.61 4.14 22.10
C GLU A 89 4.78 4.00 21.09
N GLU A 90 4.51 4.24 19.82
CA GLU A 90 5.53 4.18 18.75
C GLU A 90 6.65 5.23 18.93
N GLN A 91 6.35 6.35 19.60
CA GLN A 91 7.25 7.45 19.90
C GLN A 91 7.89 7.36 21.28
N GLN A 92 7.68 6.25 22.01
CA GLN A 92 8.15 6.11 23.39
C GLN A 92 7.76 7.30 24.28
N HIS A 93 6.53 7.79 24.11
CA HIS A 93 5.91 8.86 24.88
C HIS A 93 6.59 10.24 24.75
N VAL A 94 7.39 10.44 23.71
CA VAL A 94 8.13 11.70 23.46
C VAL A 94 7.74 12.30 22.12
N CYS A 95 7.54 13.62 22.08
CA CYS A 95 7.35 14.35 20.82
C CYS A 95 8.63 14.34 19.99
N PRO A 96 8.64 13.81 18.76
CA PRO A 96 9.85 13.77 17.96
C PRO A 96 10.38 15.18 17.62
N TYR A 97 9.48 16.16 17.52
CA TYR A 97 9.83 17.52 17.11
C TYR A 97 10.36 18.41 18.25
N THR A 98 9.72 18.36 19.42
CA THR A 98 10.05 19.25 20.54
C THR A 98 10.83 18.55 21.66
N GLY A 99 10.82 17.22 21.71
CA GLY A 99 11.43 16.45 22.81
C GLY A 99 10.61 16.45 24.09
N ARG A 100 9.43 17.10 24.09
CA ARG A 100 8.54 17.12 25.26
C ARG A 100 8.00 15.73 25.53
N GLN A 101 8.05 15.32 26.80
CA GLN A 101 7.37 14.11 27.30
C GLN A 101 5.87 14.29 27.17
N ILE A 102 5.16 13.28 26.67
CA ILE A 102 3.73 13.29 26.43
C ILE A 102 3.06 12.42 27.48
N ARG A 103 2.10 12.96 28.23
CA ARG A 103 1.22 12.21 29.13
C ARG A 103 -0.10 11.88 28.41
N ILE A 104 -0.84 10.93 28.94
CA ILE A 104 -2.10 10.53 28.30
C ILE A 104 -3.12 11.66 28.29
N SER A 105 -3.19 12.47 29.34
CA SER A 105 -4.04 13.66 29.41
C SER A 105 -3.68 14.75 28.42
N ASP A 106 -2.46 14.74 27.86
CA ASP A 106 -2.00 15.74 26.91
C ASP A 106 -2.59 15.53 25.49
N PHE A 107 -3.10 14.32 25.17
CA PHE A 107 -3.66 14.02 23.85
C PHE A 107 -5.05 13.37 23.85
N VAL A 108 -5.58 12.99 25.03
CA VAL A 108 -6.92 12.45 25.24
C VAL A 108 -7.80 13.51 25.86
N GLY A 109 -9.06 13.57 25.44
CA GLY A 109 -10.06 14.51 26.00
C GLY A 109 -10.34 15.71 25.11
N SER A 110 -11.00 16.74 25.67
CA SER A 110 -11.60 17.82 24.90
C SER A 110 -10.65 18.96 24.48
N ALA A 111 -9.50 19.08 25.12
CA ALA A 111 -8.54 20.17 24.86
C ALA A 111 -7.11 19.63 24.84
N PRO A 112 -6.75 18.81 23.86
CA PRO A 112 -5.42 18.20 23.78
C PRO A 112 -4.34 19.23 23.44
N ASP A 113 -3.18 19.12 24.10
CA ASP A 113 -1.96 19.86 23.76
C ASP A 113 -1.24 19.24 22.56
N PHE A 114 -1.44 17.93 22.31
CA PHE A 114 -0.87 17.17 21.22
C PHE A 114 -1.93 16.62 20.28
N ASP A 115 -1.65 16.63 19.00
CA ASP A 115 -2.53 16.13 17.97
C ASP A 115 -1.76 15.38 16.88
N ILE A 116 -2.50 14.71 16.02
CA ILE A 116 -1.94 13.99 14.88
C ILE A 116 -1.37 15.00 13.90
N GLU A 117 -0.12 14.77 13.56
CA GLU A 117 0.65 15.54 12.59
C GLU A 117 1.02 14.65 11.40
N HIS A 118 0.99 15.19 10.18
CA HIS A 118 1.48 14.51 8.99
C HIS A 118 2.94 14.87 8.73
N THR A 119 3.85 13.91 8.93
CA THR A 119 5.30 14.09 8.76
C THR A 119 5.64 14.69 7.39
N LEU A 120 5.02 14.17 6.32
CA LEU A 120 4.99 14.81 5.01
C LEU A 120 3.65 15.52 4.84
N PRO A 121 3.63 16.86 4.71
CA PRO A 121 2.39 17.63 4.65
C PRO A 121 1.52 17.23 3.46
N GLN A 122 0.23 17.03 3.69
CA GLN A 122 -0.72 16.68 2.63
C GLN A 122 -0.80 17.77 1.54
N ALA A 123 -0.66 19.04 1.90
CA ALA A 123 -0.64 20.16 0.96
C ALA A 123 0.53 20.07 -0.05
N ARG A 124 1.61 19.36 0.30
CA ARG A 124 2.78 19.12 -0.56
C ARG A 124 2.79 17.73 -1.23
N GLY A 125 1.73 16.97 -1.11
CA GLY A 125 1.61 15.64 -1.71
C GLY A 125 1.86 14.48 -0.74
N GLY A 126 1.97 14.72 0.56
CA GLY A 126 2.00 13.69 1.60
C GLY A 126 0.70 12.88 1.63
N ASP A 127 0.79 11.59 1.98
CA ASP A 127 -0.35 10.70 2.09
C ASP A 127 -1.00 10.75 3.48
N ASP A 128 -2.17 10.09 3.63
CA ASP A 128 -2.90 9.99 4.90
C ASP A 128 -2.68 8.63 5.61
N SER A 129 -1.64 7.89 5.23
CA SER A 129 -1.31 6.61 5.88
C SER A 129 -0.83 6.80 7.31
N GLN A 130 -1.01 5.78 8.16
CA GLN A 130 -0.54 5.83 9.56
C GLN A 130 0.99 6.01 9.64
N MET A 131 1.75 5.49 8.66
CA MET A 131 3.20 5.69 8.62
C MET A 131 3.61 7.14 8.35
N ASN A 132 2.67 8.00 7.91
CA ASN A 132 2.88 9.45 7.75
C ASN A 132 2.38 10.26 8.96
N LYS A 133 2.06 9.61 10.07
CA LYS A 133 1.47 10.25 11.24
C LYS A 133 2.33 10.08 12.48
N THR A 134 2.42 11.16 13.27
CA THR A 134 3.03 11.20 14.60
C THR A 134 2.21 12.11 15.50
N LEU A 135 2.42 12.03 16.81
CA LEU A 135 1.92 13.06 17.73
C LEU A 135 2.91 14.22 17.80
N CYS A 136 2.39 15.41 17.62
CA CYS A 136 3.16 16.64 17.70
C CYS A 136 2.45 17.64 18.60
N GLU A 137 3.20 18.43 19.33
CA GLU A 137 2.68 19.57 20.09
C GLU A 137 1.96 20.56 19.16
N ASN A 138 0.71 20.87 19.46
CA ASN A 138 -0.15 21.69 18.61
C ASN A 138 0.46 23.04 18.24
N ARG A 139 1.09 23.71 19.22
CA ARG A 139 1.72 24.98 18.97
C ARG A 139 2.88 24.87 17.98
N PHE A 140 3.76 23.89 18.17
CA PHE A 140 4.90 23.66 17.27
C PHE A 140 4.41 23.32 15.85
N ASN A 141 3.40 22.44 15.75
CA ASN A 141 2.85 22.05 14.44
C ASN A 141 2.26 23.25 13.69
N ARG A 142 1.50 24.12 14.37
CA ARG A 142 0.82 25.28 13.75
C ARG A 142 1.73 26.46 13.47
N GLU A 143 2.69 26.75 14.34
CA GLU A 143 3.51 27.96 14.26
C GLU A 143 4.84 27.71 13.54
N THR A 144 5.50 26.55 13.78
CA THR A 144 6.87 26.27 13.33
C THR A 144 6.90 25.30 12.16
N LYS A 145 6.30 24.11 12.30
CA LYS A 145 6.35 23.08 11.28
C LYS A 145 5.50 23.43 10.06
N ARG A 146 4.23 23.74 10.27
CA ARG A 146 3.27 24.07 9.18
C ARG A 146 3.36 23.06 8.03
N ALA A 147 3.66 23.53 6.80
CA ALA A 147 3.87 22.71 5.60
C ALA A 147 5.34 22.35 5.33
N LYS A 148 6.24 22.50 6.32
CA LYS A 148 7.65 22.13 6.16
C LYS A 148 7.84 20.62 6.32
N LEU A 149 8.81 20.07 5.60
CA LEU A 149 9.33 18.72 5.85
C LEU A 149 10.20 18.73 7.11
N PRO A 150 10.36 17.59 7.81
CA PRO A 150 11.28 17.52 8.95
C PRO A 150 12.69 17.99 8.60
N ALA A 151 13.21 17.64 7.40
CA ALA A 151 14.51 18.06 6.91
C ALA A 151 14.68 19.59 6.71
N GLU A 152 13.58 20.34 6.62
CA GLU A 152 13.59 21.80 6.46
C GLU A 152 13.54 22.55 7.81
N LEU A 153 13.44 21.81 8.91
CA LEU A 153 13.40 22.40 10.25
C LEU A 153 14.82 22.63 10.79
N SER A 154 15.02 23.75 11.49
CA SER A 154 16.32 24.11 12.07
C SER A 154 16.83 23.10 13.11
N ASN A 155 15.92 22.38 13.76
CA ASN A 155 16.22 21.35 14.75
C ASN A 155 16.11 19.91 14.18
N HIS A 156 16.35 19.74 12.87
CA HIS A 156 16.27 18.41 12.24
C HIS A 156 17.24 17.39 12.84
N VAL A 157 18.44 17.84 13.25
CA VAL A 157 19.44 16.95 13.88
C VAL A 157 18.89 16.36 15.16
N GLU A 158 18.33 17.17 16.04
CA GLU A 158 17.76 16.74 17.32
C GLU A 158 16.49 15.86 17.10
N ILE A 159 15.72 16.14 16.04
CA ILE A 159 14.61 15.29 15.64
C ILE A 159 15.13 13.89 15.28
N MET A 160 16.17 13.80 14.47
CA MET A 160 16.74 12.51 14.06
C MET A 160 17.37 11.75 15.22
N GLU A 161 18.05 12.42 16.14
CA GLU A 161 18.57 11.79 17.37
C GLU A 161 17.44 11.13 18.19
N ARG A 162 16.30 11.80 18.33
CA ARG A 162 15.12 11.23 19.02
C ARG A 162 14.53 10.06 18.26
N ILE A 163 14.39 10.16 16.91
CA ILE A 163 13.91 9.07 16.07
C ILE A 163 14.80 7.83 16.22
N GLU A 164 16.12 7.99 16.28
CA GLU A 164 17.04 6.86 16.51
C GLU A 164 16.81 6.25 17.90
N SER A 165 16.51 7.07 18.92
CA SER A 165 16.26 6.57 20.28
C SER A 165 14.96 5.80 20.42
N PHE A 166 14.02 5.89 19.47
CA PHE A 166 12.74 5.16 19.50
C PHE A 166 12.86 3.67 19.15
N GLY A 167 14.04 3.20 18.74
CA GLY A 167 14.29 1.79 18.43
C GLY A 167 13.64 1.32 17.11
N TRP A 168 13.27 2.26 16.22
CA TRP A 168 12.65 1.88 14.94
C TRP A 168 13.61 1.15 14.02
N ARG A 169 14.90 1.53 14.05
CA ARG A 169 15.95 0.90 13.22
C ARG A 169 16.20 -0.54 13.66
N GLU A 170 16.36 -0.77 14.95
CA GLU A 170 16.54 -2.11 15.53
C GLU A 170 15.35 -3.01 15.20
N LYS A 171 14.13 -2.45 15.23
CA LYS A 171 12.91 -3.18 14.88
C LYS A 171 12.91 -3.55 13.39
N MET A 172 13.32 -2.65 12.49
CA MET A 172 13.45 -2.94 11.07
C MET A 172 14.49 -4.04 10.80
N GLU A 173 15.65 -3.99 11.45
CA GLU A 173 16.69 -5.01 11.32
C GLU A 173 16.21 -6.39 11.80
N SER A 174 15.50 -6.42 12.93
CA SER A 174 14.90 -7.66 13.46
C SER A 174 13.88 -8.24 12.47
N LEU A 175 13.00 -7.40 11.92
CA LEU A 175 12.01 -7.82 10.92
C LEU A 175 12.68 -8.34 9.64
N GLN A 176 13.74 -7.68 9.18
CA GLN A 176 14.51 -8.11 8.01
C GLN A 176 15.11 -9.51 8.21
N LYS A 177 15.74 -9.77 9.35
CA LYS A 177 16.29 -11.08 9.72
C LYS A 177 15.20 -12.17 9.74
N GLN A 178 14.02 -11.83 10.29
CA GLN A 178 12.88 -12.75 10.30
C GLN A 178 12.37 -13.05 8.88
N ILE A 179 12.29 -12.06 8.00
CA ILE A 179 11.90 -12.23 6.59
C ILE A 179 12.87 -13.18 5.89
N GLU A 180 14.17 -12.98 6.05
CA GLU A 180 15.19 -13.85 5.48
C GLU A 180 15.08 -15.30 5.97
N ALA A 181 14.77 -15.50 7.27
CA ALA A 181 14.51 -16.81 7.81
C ALA A 181 13.29 -17.48 7.15
N GLN A 182 12.20 -16.75 6.91
CA GLN A 182 11.03 -17.27 6.21
C GLN A 182 11.32 -17.57 4.73
N VAL A 183 12.16 -16.78 4.07
CA VAL A 183 12.62 -17.06 2.70
C VAL A 183 13.40 -18.39 2.66
N ARG A 184 14.34 -18.59 3.58
CA ARG A 184 15.08 -19.87 3.69
C ARG A 184 14.12 -21.04 3.96
N ARG A 185 13.20 -20.90 4.93
CA ARG A 185 12.20 -21.90 5.26
C ARG A 185 11.33 -22.27 4.06
N SER A 186 10.86 -21.28 3.28
CA SER A 186 10.01 -21.52 2.10
C SER A 186 10.74 -22.28 0.99
N LYS A 187 12.08 -22.11 0.89
CA LYS A 187 12.93 -22.82 -0.09
C LYS A 187 13.24 -24.25 0.31
N SER A 188 13.39 -24.52 1.61
CA SER A 188 13.73 -25.85 2.17
C SER A 188 12.51 -26.71 2.51
N ALA A 189 11.31 -26.15 2.50
CA ALA A 189 10.07 -26.86 2.86
C ALA A 189 9.78 -27.98 1.86
N ALA A 190 9.66 -29.21 2.37
CA ALA A 190 9.30 -30.39 1.58
C ALA A 190 7.79 -30.48 1.33
N ILE A 191 6.97 -29.90 2.22
CA ILE A 191 5.52 -29.98 2.20
C ILE A 191 4.94 -28.63 1.75
N LYS A 192 3.96 -28.65 0.87
CA LYS A 192 3.32 -27.44 0.33
C LYS A 192 2.73 -26.54 1.44
N SER A 193 2.10 -27.11 2.46
CA SER A 193 1.54 -26.33 3.57
C SER A 193 2.61 -25.55 4.32
N GLU A 194 3.75 -26.14 4.62
CA GLU A 194 4.87 -25.45 5.29
C GLU A 194 5.45 -24.34 4.43
N LYS A 195 5.53 -24.56 3.12
CA LYS A 195 5.94 -23.52 2.16
C LYS A 195 4.95 -22.37 2.15
N ASP A 196 3.64 -22.65 2.07
CA ASP A 196 2.59 -21.65 2.06
C ASP A 196 2.56 -20.85 3.38
N ASP A 197 2.74 -21.50 4.53
CA ASP A 197 2.84 -20.84 5.85
C ASP A 197 4.04 -19.90 5.93
N ALA A 198 5.20 -20.34 5.44
CA ALA A 198 6.40 -19.50 5.41
C ALA A 198 6.22 -18.28 4.47
N ILE A 199 5.58 -18.46 3.32
CA ILE A 199 5.26 -17.37 2.38
C ILE A 199 4.24 -16.41 3.00
N GLN A 200 3.19 -16.90 3.66
CA GLN A 200 2.21 -16.09 4.36
C GLN A 200 2.88 -15.26 5.46
N ARG A 201 3.71 -15.90 6.30
CA ARG A 201 4.43 -15.22 7.39
C ARG A 201 5.40 -14.18 6.85
N ARG A 202 6.11 -14.45 5.75
CA ARG A 202 6.97 -13.48 5.05
C ARG A 202 6.18 -12.25 4.61
N HIS A 203 5.00 -12.40 3.98
CA HIS A 203 4.17 -11.28 3.56
C HIS A 203 3.70 -10.44 4.75
N TYR A 204 3.34 -11.08 5.85
CA TYR A 204 2.95 -10.40 7.08
C TYR A 204 4.11 -9.56 7.65
N LEU A 205 5.31 -10.15 7.78
CA LEU A 205 6.50 -9.44 8.28
C LEU A 205 6.92 -8.30 7.33
N GLN A 206 6.77 -8.50 6.02
CA GLN A 206 7.06 -7.46 5.03
C GLN A 206 6.15 -6.23 5.21
N MET A 207 4.85 -6.41 5.50
CA MET A 207 3.95 -5.29 5.79
C MET A 207 4.38 -4.51 7.03
N GLN A 208 4.86 -5.20 8.07
CA GLN A 208 5.39 -4.55 9.26
C GLN A 208 6.69 -3.78 8.95
N LEU A 209 7.60 -4.39 8.19
CA LEU A 209 8.84 -3.74 7.77
C LEU A 209 8.57 -2.50 6.91
N ASP A 210 7.64 -2.61 5.94
CA ASP A 210 7.26 -1.50 5.07
C ASP A 210 6.65 -0.33 5.87
N TYR A 211 5.89 -0.64 6.93
CA TYR A 211 5.35 0.36 7.84
C TYR A 211 6.45 1.15 8.55
N TRP A 212 7.38 0.46 9.22
CA TRP A 212 8.45 1.12 10.00
C TRP A 212 9.46 1.83 9.10
N ARG A 213 9.82 1.22 7.97
CA ARG A 213 10.68 1.83 6.96
C ARG A 213 10.04 3.10 6.40
N GLY A 214 8.78 3.02 6.00
CA GLY A 214 8.08 4.18 5.47
C GLY A 214 7.91 5.29 6.51
N LYS A 215 7.75 4.96 7.80
CA LYS A 215 7.69 5.94 8.88
C LYS A 215 9.05 6.63 9.08
N TYR A 216 10.12 5.87 9.14
CA TYR A 216 11.50 6.38 9.30
C TYR A 216 11.92 7.25 8.10
N GLU A 217 11.74 6.77 6.87
CA GLU A 217 12.15 7.45 5.65
C GLU A 217 11.51 8.84 5.50
N ARG A 218 10.27 9.02 5.99
CA ARG A 218 9.60 10.32 5.92
C ARG A 218 10.27 11.42 6.74
N PHE A 219 11.02 11.06 7.77
CA PHE A 219 11.80 12.02 8.55
C PHE A 219 13.12 12.44 7.85
N THR A 220 13.61 11.63 6.93
CA THR A 220 14.87 11.88 6.20
C THR A 220 14.66 12.49 4.81
N MET A 221 13.40 12.54 4.31
CA MET A 221 13.10 13.06 2.98
C MET A 221 13.38 14.56 2.89
N ALA A 222 14.22 14.96 1.92
CA ALA A 222 14.45 16.36 1.58
C ALA A 222 13.38 16.92 0.62
N GLU A 223 12.74 16.05 -0.19
CA GLU A 223 11.66 16.39 -1.10
C GLU A 223 10.65 15.25 -1.20
N ILE A 224 9.43 15.57 -1.57
CA ILE A 224 8.38 14.57 -1.80
C ILE A 224 8.40 14.22 -3.29
N PRO A 225 8.72 12.97 -3.68
CA PRO A 225 8.73 12.56 -5.08
C PRO A 225 7.35 12.75 -5.74
N GLU A 226 7.32 13.13 -7.03
CA GLU A 226 6.08 13.21 -7.78
C GLU A 226 5.32 11.86 -7.74
N GLY A 227 4.04 11.89 -7.44
CA GLY A 227 3.19 10.71 -7.34
C GLY A 227 3.41 9.89 -6.06
N PHE A 228 4.09 10.44 -5.05
CA PHE A 228 4.33 9.79 -3.76
C PHE A 228 3.03 9.40 -3.05
N SER A 229 1.97 10.20 -3.15
CA SER A 229 0.68 9.83 -2.58
C SER A 229 0.09 8.64 -3.32
N ASN A 230 0.13 7.47 -2.71
CA ASN A 230 -0.38 6.19 -3.23
C ASN A 230 -1.91 6.15 -3.43
N ARG A 231 -2.61 7.28 -3.28
CA ARG A 231 -4.05 7.42 -3.52
C ARG A 231 -4.43 6.92 -4.91
N GLN A 232 -3.65 7.28 -5.94
CA GLN A 232 -3.93 6.80 -7.30
C GLN A 232 -3.88 5.28 -7.42
N GLY A 233 -2.92 4.63 -6.79
CA GLY A 233 -2.81 3.16 -6.84
C GLY A 233 -3.94 2.44 -6.09
N VAL A 234 -4.40 2.99 -4.98
CA VAL A 234 -5.56 2.47 -4.22
C VAL A 234 -6.86 2.71 -4.99
N ASP A 235 -7.06 3.94 -5.50
CA ASP A 235 -8.23 4.29 -6.30
C ASP A 235 -8.34 3.44 -7.57
N ILE A 236 -7.24 3.19 -8.28
CA ILE A 236 -7.21 2.30 -9.45
C ILE A 236 -7.60 0.87 -9.06
N GLY A 237 -7.11 0.36 -7.93
CA GLY A 237 -7.48 -0.96 -7.41
C GLY A 237 -8.98 -1.07 -7.10
N ILE A 238 -9.54 -0.04 -6.45
CA ILE A 238 -10.97 0.07 -6.13
C ILE A 238 -11.78 0.15 -7.42
N ILE A 239 -11.42 1.05 -8.34
CA ILE A 239 -12.09 1.21 -9.64
C ILE A 239 -12.10 -0.11 -10.40
N GLY A 240 -10.96 -0.79 -10.51
CA GLY A 240 -10.87 -2.09 -11.19
C GLY A 240 -11.78 -3.16 -10.58
N LYS A 241 -11.80 -3.29 -9.24
CA LYS A 241 -12.65 -4.24 -8.53
C LYS A 241 -14.14 -3.98 -8.81
N TYR A 242 -14.60 -2.76 -8.61
CA TYR A 242 -16.01 -2.42 -8.78
C TYR A 242 -16.41 -2.36 -10.25
N ALA A 243 -15.55 -1.93 -11.17
CA ALA A 243 -15.79 -2.00 -12.61
C ALA A 243 -16.04 -3.44 -13.04
N ARG A 244 -15.21 -4.40 -12.58
CA ARG A 244 -15.42 -5.83 -12.88
C ARG A 244 -16.75 -6.35 -12.35
N LEU A 245 -17.12 -6.01 -11.11
CA LEU A 245 -18.40 -6.43 -10.53
C LEU A 245 -19.58 -5.85 -11.32
N TYR A 246 -19.53 -4.57 -11.64
CA TYR A 246 -20.54 -3.90 -12.44
C TYR A 246 -20.68 -4.52 -13.85
N LEU A 247 -19.57 -4.68 -14.56
CA LEU A 247 -19.61 -5.24 -15.93
C LEU A 247 -20.12 -6.68 -15.94
N LYS A 248 -19.88 -7.48 -14.90
CA LYS A 248 -20.45 -8.83 -14.75
C LYS A 248 -21.99 -8.87 -14.68
N THR A 249 -22.63 -7.76 -14.35
CA THR A 249 -24.11 -7.71 -14.37
C THR A 249 -24.67 -7.58 -15.78
N VAL A 250 -23.84 -7.25 -16.77
CA VAL A 250 -24.23 -6.97 -18.16
C VAL A 250 -23.63 -7.99 -19.13
N PHE A 251 -22.34 -8.33 -18.95
CA PHE A 251 -21.59 -9.16 -19.89
C PHE A 251 -21.25 -10.53 -19.32
N ASP A 252 -21.41 -11.57 -20.12
CA ASP A 252 -21.11 -12.96 -19.73
C ASP A 252 -19.60 -13.26 -19.79
N ARG A 253 -18.83 -12.57 -20.62
CA ARG A 253 -17.43 -12.86 -20.91
C ARG A 253 -16.50 -11.74 -20.46
N ILE A 254 -16.10 -11.75 -19.18
CA ILE A 254 -15.16 -10.78 -18.62
C ILE A 254 -13.85 -11.46 -18.22
N TYR A 255 -12.77 -10.96 -18.79
CA TYR A 255 -11.40 -11.41 -18.54
C TYR A 255 -10.60 -10.33 -17.84
N THR A 256 -9.67 -10.72 -16.99
CA THR A 256 -8.76 -9.81 -16.29
C THR A 256 -7.33 -10.10 -16.68
N VAL A 257 -6.56 -9.06 -16.98
CA VAL A 257 -5.15 -9.15 -17.36
C VAL A 257 -4.31 -8.36 -16.35
N LYS A 258 -3.15 -8.87 -15.97
CA LYS A 258 -2.21 -8.13 -15.12
C LYS A 258 -1.45 -7.11 -15.96
N GLY A 259 -1.19 -5.92 -15.42
CA GLY A 259 -0.39 -4.90 -16.10
C GLY A 259 1.03 -5.36 -16.48
N SER A 260 1.62 -6.30 -15.71
CA SER A 260 2.89 -6.93 -16.08
C SER A 260 2.78 -7.77 -17.36
N THR A 261 1.67 -8.49 -17.52
CA THR A 261 1.38 -9.25 -18.75
C THR A 261 1.22 -8.33 -19.94
N THR A 262 0.43 -7.25 -19.79
CA THR A 262 0.27 -6.22 -20.85
C THR A 262 1.63 -5.65 -21.25
N ALA A 263 2.48 -5.32 -20.28
CA ALA A 263 3.82 -4.78 -20.55
C ALA A 263 4.70 -5.78 -21.30
N ALA A 264 4.63 -7.07 -20.95
CA ALA A 264 5.38 -8.13 -21.63
C ALA A 264 4.94 -8.28 -23.10
N PHE A 265 3.63 -8.40 -23.36
CA PHE A 265 3.10 -8.50 -24.71
C PHE A 265 3.37 -7.27 -25.56
N ARG A 266 3.32 -6.07 -24.97
CA ARG A 266 3.67 -4.82 -25.66
C ARG A 266 5.12 -4.83 -26.14
N LYS A 267 6.06 -5.32 -25.33
CA LYS A 267 7.46 -5.48 -25.72
C LYS A 267 7.64 -6.57 -26.78
N MET A 268 7.02 -7.74 -26.59
CA MET A 268 7.09 -8.86 -27.53
C MET A 268 6.54 -8.48 -28.94
N TRP A 269 5.52 -7.65 -29.00
CA TRP A 269 4.94 -7.22 -30.26
C TRP A 269 5.59 -5.95 -30.84
N GLY A 270 6.71 -5.47 -30.27
CA GLY A 270 7.44 -4.30 -30.74
C GLY A 270 6.71 -2.97 -30.57
N LEU A 271 5.68 -2.94 -29.70
CA LEU A 271 4.93 -1.71 -29.39
C LEU A 271 5.65 -0.83 -28.35
N GLN A 272 6.73 -1.32 -27.80
CA GLN A 272 7.65 -0.63 -26.90
C GLN A 272 9.02 -1.30 -26.98
N GLU A 273 10.08 -0.49 -27.03
CA GLU A 273 11.46 -1.00 -26.93
C GLU A 273 11.69 -1.77 -25.62
N GLU A 274 12.51 -2.81 -25.63
CA GLU A 274 12.66 -3.76 -24.53
C GLU A 274 13.10 -3.09 -23.24
N TYR A 275 13.99 -2.10 -23.32
CA TYR A 275 14.53 -1.37 -22.16
C TYR A 275 13.95 0.04 -21.97
N ALA A 276 13.06 0.47 -22.88
CA ALA A 276 12.45 1.79 -22.77
C ALA A 276 11.44 1.86 -21.62
N ARG A 277 11.45 2.98 -20.90
CA ARG A 277 10.39 3.30 -19.94
C ARG A 277 9.13 3.72 -20.69
N LYS A 278 7.97 3.35 -20.14
CA LYS A 278 6.67 3.77 -20.66
C LYS A 278 6.57 5.29 -20.62
N GLU A 279 6.37 5.91 -21.79
CA GLU A 279 6.09 7.33 -21.89
C GLU A 279 4.70 7.64 -21.32
N ARG A 280 4.59 8.63 -20.43
CA ARG A 280 3.36 8.98 -19.72
C ARG A 280 2.93 10.43 -19.92
N THR A 281 3.52 11.12 -20.88
CA THR A 281 3.24 12.52 -21.19
C THR A 281 1.86 12.74 -21.82
N ASN A 282 1.28 11.68 -22.41
CA ASN A 282 -0.04 11.72 -23.03
C ASN A 282 -0.83 10.43 -22.75
N HIS A 283 -2.08 10.35 -23.19
CA HIS A 283 -2.95 9.18 -22.96
C HIS A 283 -2.81 8.07 -24.03
N VAL A 284 -1.97 8.23 -25.04
CA VAL A 284 -1.77 7.24 -26.14
C VAL A 284 -1.35 5.88 -25.58
N HIS A 285 -0.54 5.88 -24.53
CA HIS A 285 -0.11 4.66 -23.86
C HIS A 285 -1.28 3.82 -23.30
N HIS A 286 -2.40 4.45 -22.90
CA HIS A 286 -3.59 3.71 -22.48
C HIS A 286 -4.32 3.07 -23.66
N CYS A 287 -4.32 3.71 -24.83
CA CYS A 287 -4.86 3.12 -26.05
C CYS A 287 -4.02 1.92 -26.50
N ILE A 288 -2.69 2.01 -26.45
CA ILE A 288 -1.77 0.90 -26.76
C ILE A 288 -2.01 -0.26 -25.80
N ASP A 289 -2.12 0.00 -24.50
CA ASP A 289 -2.43 -1.03 -23.49
C ASP A 289 -3.77 -1.70 -23.78
N ALA A 290 -4.80 -0.92 -24.09
CA ALA A 290 -6.14 -1.42 -24.40
C ALA A 290 -6.14 -2.34 -25.65
N ILE A 291 -5.47 -1.93 -26.71
CA ILE A 291 -5.29 -2.72 -27.94
C ILE A 291 -4.52 -4.01 -27.60
N THR A 292 -3.41 -3.90 -26.90
CA THR A 292 -2.60 -5.03 -26.48
C THR A 292 -3.43 -6.07 -25.76
N ILE A 293 -4.15 -5.69 -24.70
CA ILE A 293 -4.98 -6.65 -23.94
C ILE A 293 -6.15 -7.21 -24.76
N ALA A 294 -6.69 -6.43 -25.70
CA ALA A 294 -7.76 -6.90 -26.57
C ALA A 294 -7.29 -7.99 -27.54
N CYS A 295 -6.02 -7.97 -27.95
CA CYS A 295 -5.43 -8.92 -28.88
C CYS A 295 -4.85 -10.17 -28.21
N ILE A 296 -4.59 -10.18 -26.87
CA ILE A 296 -4.08 -11.37 -26.18
C ILE A 296 -5.15 -12.48 -26.19
N GLY A 297 -4.95 -13.51 -26.99
CA GLY A 297 -5.78 -14.71 -27.00
C GLY A 297 -5.48 -15.66 -25.82
N ARG A 298 -6.29 -16.70 -25.67
CA ARG A 298 -6.06 -17.70 -24.63
C ARG A 298 -4.76 -18.47 -24.86
N ARG A 299 -4.51 -18.84 -26.12
CA ARG A 299 -3.28 -19.60 -26.50
C ARG A 299 -2.01 -18.81 -26.22
N GLU A 300 -1.99 -17.53 -26.58
CA GLU A 300 -0.88 -16.62 -26.32
C GLU A 300 -0.65 -16.46 -24.81
N TYR A 301 -1.73 -16.30 -24.04
CA TYR A 301 -1.63 -16.18 -22.60
C TYR A 301 -1.11 -17.46 -21.95
N ASP A 302 -1.61 -18.64 -22.36
CA ASP A 302 -1.20 -19.92 -21.80
C ASP A 302 0.29 -20.20 -22.11
N ARG A 303 0.75 -19.89 -23.34
CA ARG A 303 2.17 -20.00 -23.73
C ARG A 303 3.06 -19.07 -22.89
N TRP A 304 2.62 -17.82 -22.72
CA TRP A 304 3.33 -16.85 -21.87
C TRP A 304 3.38 -17.31 -20.41
N ALA A 305 2.29 -17.78 -19.86
CA ALA A 305 2.24 -18.26 -18.48
C ALA A 305 3.14 -19.48 -18.27
N GLN A 306 3.22 -20.38 -19.26
CA GLN A 306 4.15 -21.53 -19.24
C GLN A 306 5.59 -21.05 -19.28
N TYR A 307 5.92 -20.13 -20.18
CA TYR A 307 7.27 -19.56 -20.29
C TYR A 307 7.73 -18.92 -18.94
N VAL A 308 6.90 -18.08 -18.33
CA VAL A 308 7.22 -17.47 -17.03
C VAL A 308 7.39 -18.52 -15.92
N ALA A 309 6.54 -19.55 -15.90
CA ALA A 309 6.65 -20.62 -14.91
C ALA A 309 7.94 -21.45 -15.08
N ASP A 310 8.36 -21.65 -16.30
CA ASP A 310 9.60 -22.36 -16.62
C ASP A 310 10.84 -21.50 -16.34
N GLU A 311 10.79 -20.18 -16.61
CA GLU A 311 11.83 -19.22 -16.24
C GLU A 311 12.01 -19.14 -14.71
N GLU A 312 10.91 -19.08 -13.95
CA GLU A 312 10.95 -19.12 -12.47
C GLU A 312 11.50 -20.45 -11.93
N ARG A 313 11.30 -21.58 -12.64
CA ARG A 313 11.72 -22.91 -12.21
C ARG A 313 13.17 -23.22 -12.54
N TYR A 314 13.67 -22.80 -13.70
CA TYR A 314 14.96 -23.19 -14.24
C TYR A 314 15.99 -22.05 -14.31
N GLY A 315 15.59 -20.79 -14.02
CA GLY A 315 16.45 -19.60 -14.12
C GLY A 315 16.68 -19.14 -15.56
N GLU A 316 17.53 -18.11 -15.72
CA GLU A 316 17.86 -17.55 -17.04
C GLU A 316 18.55 -18.54 -18.00
N SER A 317 19.12 -19.63 -17.47
CA SER A 317 19.77 -20.67 -18.28
C SER A 317 18.78 -21.64 -18.93
N GLY A 318 17.49 -21.46 -18.79
CA GLY A 318 16.38 -22.11 -19.46
C GLY A 318 16.56 -23.62 -19.81
N LYS A 319 15.45 -24.37 -19.85
CA LYS A 319 15.50 -25.70 -20.52
C LYS A 319 15.90 -25.49 -21.96
N PRO A 320 16.91 -26.26 -22.49
CA PRO A 320 17.22 -26.23 -23.91
C PRO A 320 15.95 -26.52 -24.72
N GLY A 321 15.54 -25.57 -25.58
CA GLY A 321 14.39 -25.71 -26.47
C GLY A 321 13.11 -24.93 -26.09
N ILE A 322 13.14 -24.11 -25.04
CA ILE A 322 12.01 -23.14 -24.76
C ILE A 322 12.38 -21.82 -25.45
N GLU A 323 11.78 -21.59 -26.61
CA GLU A 323 11.83 -20.28 -27.26
C GLU A 323 10.87 -19.31 -26.55
N LYS A 324 11.33 -18.06 -26.37
CA LYS A 324 10.49 -16.96 -25.91
C LYS A 324 9.31 -16.83 -26.88
N PRO A 325 8.05 -16.92 -26.41
CA PRO A 325 6.85 -16.89 -27.28
C PRO A 325 6.69 -15.59 -28.02
#